data_56ba0d5648cd4947c3dc2d212dec2cb5
#
_entry.id   56ba0d5648cd4947c3dc2d212dec2cb5
#
_cell.length_a   1.000
_cell.length_b   1.000
_cell.length_c   1.000
_cell.angle_alpha   90.00
_cell.angle_beta   90.00
_cell.angle_gamma   90.00
#
_symmetry.space_group_name_H-M   'P 1'
#
loop_
_entity.id
_entity.type
_entity.pdbx_description
1 polymer ?
#
loop_
_entity_poly.entity_id
_entity_poly.type
_entity_poly.pdbx_seq_one_letter_code
_entity_poly.pdbx_strand_id
1 'polypeptide(L)'
;MQSSALFLMSCQNALAQKKGKPAVWPLVPIYDVSVFCDLGLEPPWVLKQVQFLQRCGESCGVPLVVLKSPLYQDFIKNFGERRAISIPWWTLKEDGHKSTMPRNCTIDYKVNVIAKYVRWHLLGYRKYQRLRKADLKGHEMHMGFGAEETRRCKENPNPMFINKFPLVEMGLKRADNYAYIKDVWGLSTRASACTFCPYHRNYFFQFLKENEPEQFAHVVHIDELLRDKTPKPPMDSDLFISRSRKRLVDLCPADCNDAEYFDYHGQQIWNGF
;
A
#
# COMPACT_ATOMS: atom_id res chain seq x y z
N MET A 1 1.48 -6.98 3.35
CA MET A 1 1.33 -8.37 3.86
C MET A 1 0.90 -9.34 2.76
N GLN A 2 -0.34 -9.29 2.26
CA GLN A 2 -0.86 -10.26 1.28
C GLN A 2 -0.06 -10.29 -0.05
N SER A 3 0.33 -9.14 -0.59
CA SER A 3 1.24 -9.09 -1.75
C SER A 3 2.63 -9.66 -1.44
N SER A 4 3.08 -9.55 -0.19
CA SER A 4 4.33 -10.19 0.26
C SER A 4 4.20 -11.72 0.28
N ALA A 5 3.02 -12.25 0.65
CA ALA A 5 2.77 -13.69 0.59
C ALA A 5 2.86 -14.20 -0.85
N LEU A 6 2.20 -13.53 -1.82
CA LEU A 6 2.30 -13.90 -3.24
C LEU A 6 3.76 -13.90 -3.73
N PHE A 7 4.52 -12.87 -3.37
CA PHE A 7 5.93 -12.79 -3.75
C PHE A 7 6.73 -13.97 -3.18
N LEU A 8 6.55 -14.28 -1.90
CA LEU A 8 7.26 -15.36 -1.24
C LEU A 8 6.80 -16.75 -1.74
N MET A 9 5.54 -16.91 -2.13
CA MET A 9 5.04 -18.12 -2.82
C MET A 9 5.72 -18.30 -4.18
N SER A 10 5.90 -17.22 -4.93
CA SER A 10 6.67 -17.23 -6.18
C SER A 10 8.14 -17.61 -5.94
N CYS A 11 8.77 -17.07 -4.92
CA CYS A 11 10.12 -17.46 -4.51
C CYS A 11 10.21 -18.94 -4.15
N GLN A 12 9.22 -19.47 -3.43
CA GLN A 12 9.17 -20.88 -3.06
C GLN A 12 9.02 -21.78 -4.29
N ASN A 13 8.22 -21.37 -5.27
CA ASN A 13 8.10 -22.10 -6.54
C ASN A 13 9.42 -22.07 -7.34
N ALA A 14 10.13 -20.95 -7.36
CA ALA A 14 11.44 -20.85 -7.99
C ALA A 14 12.47 -21.79 -7.31
N LEU A 15 12.47 -21.88 -5.98
CA LEU A 15 13.30 -22.83 -5.24
C LEU A 15 12.93 -24.30 -5.50
N ALA A 16 11.64 -24.61 -5.64
CA ALA A 16 11.16 -25.95 -6.00
C ALA A 16 11.63 -26.33 -7.41
N GLN A 17 11.48 -25.42 -8.37
CA GLN A 17 11.94 -25.61 -9.75
C GLN A 17 13.43 -25.88 -9.84
N LYS A 18 14.27 -25.11 -9.12
CA LYS A 18 15.73 -25.34 -9.04
C LYS A 18 16.10 -26.74 -8.53
N LYS A 19 15.22 -27.35 -7.73
CA LYS A 19 15.37 -28.72 -7.19
C LYS A 19 14.69 -29.79 -8.03
N GLY A 20 14.18 -29.44 -9.23
CA GLY A 20 13.43 -30.36 -10.09
C GLY A 20 12.07 -30.83 -9.50
N LYS A 21 11.51 -30.06 -8.57
CA LYS A 21 10.25 -30.38 -7.91
C LYS A 21 9.09 -29.58 -8.52
N PRO A 22 7.84 -30.10 -8.45
CA PRO A 22 6.67 -29.35 -8.89
C PRO A 22 6.47 -28.10 -8.08
N ALA A 23 5.71 -27.13 -8.65
CA ALA A 23 5.34 -25.90 -7.95
C ALA A 23 4.58 -26.21 -6.66
N VAL A 24 4.96 -25.58 -5.57
CA VAL A 24 4.30 -25.66 -4.25
C VAL A 24 2.95 -24.95 -4.30
N TRP A 25 2.90 -23.86 -5.06
CA TRP A 25 1.74 -23.00 -5.23
C TRP A 25 1.31 -22.96 -6.71
N PRO A 26 0.47 -23.90 -7.18
CA PRO A 26 0.18 -24.03 -8.62
C PRO A 26 -0.45 -22.82 -9.28
N LEU A 27 -1.19 -21.98 -8.52
CA LEU A 27 -1.84 -20.77 -9.02
C LEU A 27 -0.94 -19.52 -8.96
N VAL A 28 0.28 -19.65 -8.44
CA VAL A 28 1.25 -18.54 -8.36
C VAL A 28 2.41 -18.83 -9.28
N PRO A 29 2.62 -18.06 -10.35
CA PRO A 29 3.76 -18.26 -11.23
C PRO A 29 5.07 -17.82 -10.55
N ILE A 30 6.19 -18.18 -11.15
CA ILE A 30 7.46 -17.51 -10.86
C ILE A 30 7.39 -16.16 -11.56
N TYR A 31 7.35 -15.07 -10.79
CA TYR A 31 7.14 -13.73 -11.34
C TYR A 31 8.38 -13.24 -12.12
N ASP A 32 8.14 -12.68 -13.30
CA ASP A 32 9.17 -11.96 -14.06
C ASP A 32 9.66 -10.74 -13.27
N VAL A 33 8.76 -10.07 -12.56
CA VAL A 33 9.06 -8.95 -11.68
C VAL A 33 7.97 -8.75 -10.64
N SER A 34 8.37 -8.41 -9.43
CA SER A 34 7.49 -7.84 -8.40
C SER A 34 7.85 -6.39 -8.16
N VAL A 35 6.86 -5.56 -7.85
CA VAL A 35 7.05 -4.13 -7.73
C VAL A 35 6.49 -3.61 -6.41
N PHE A 36 7.31 -2.85 -5.70
CA PHE A 36 6.89 -2.05 -4.55
C PHE A 36 7.00 -0.55 -4.90
N CYS A 37 5.95 0.23 -4.64
CA CYS A 37 5.98 1.68 -4.78
C CYS A 37 6.21 2.34 -3.42
N ASP A 38 7.38 2.93 -3.24
CA ASP A 38 7.72 3.77 -2.10
C ASP A 38 7.15 5.18 -2.34
N LEU A 39 6.26 5.63 -1.48
CA LEU A 39 5.57 6.92 -1.58
C LEU A 39 6.30 8.09 -0.90
N GLY A 40 7.49 7.81 -0.35
CA GLY A 40 8.38 8.82 0.25
C GLY A 40 8.24 8.98 1.76
N LEU A 41 7.21 8.44 2.39
CA LEU A 41 7.07 8.37 3.85
C LEU A 41 6.39 7.05 4.23
N GLU A 42 7.15 5.97 4.12
CA GLU A 42 6.72 4.64 4.57
C GLU A 42 7.20 4.39 6.01
N PRO A 43 6.43 3.68 6.85
CA PRO A 43 6.89 3.32 8.18
C PRO A 43 8.20 2.51 8.15
N PRO A 44 9.10 2.66 9.15
CA PRO A 44 10.40 1.99 9.16
C PRO A 44 10.31 0.46 9.04
N TRP A 45 9.29 -0.16 9.65
CA TRP A 45 9.08 -1.61 9.54
C TRP A 45 8.71 -2.05 8.13
N VAL A 46 8.04 -1.19 7.33
CA VAL A 46 7.72 -1.50 5.93
C VAL A 46 9.00 -1.54 5.11
N LEU A 47 9.90 -0.59 5.31
CA LEU A 47 11.20 -0.58 4.63
C LEU A 47 12.04 -1.81 4.99
N LYS A 48 12.07 -2.20 6.27
CA LYS A 48 12.73 -3.43 6.73
C LYS A 48 12.12 -4.69 6.09
N GLN A 49 10.78 -4.75 5.97
CA GLN A 49 10.09 -5.85 5.28
C GLN A 49 10.46 -5.90 3.79
N VAL A 50 10.50 -4.76 3.10
CA VAL A 50 10.89 -4.69 1.69
C VAL A 50 12.33 -5.16 1.49
N GLN A 51 13.27 -4.74 2.34
CA GLN A 51 14.65 -5.21 2.29
C GLN A 51 14.77 -6.73 2.52
N PHE A 52 13.98 -7.28 3.45
CA PHE A 52 13.93 -8.74 3.64
C PHE A 52 13.42 -9.43 2.37
N LEU A 53 12.34 -8.96 1.78
CA LEU A 53 11.77 -9.53 0.55
C LEU A 53 12.77 -9.43 -0.62
N GLN A 54 13.51 -8.32 -0.75
CA GLN A 54 14.54 -8.19 -1.78
C GLN A 54 15.62 -9.27 -1.65
N ARG A 55 16.12 -9.50 -0.43
CA ARG A 55 17.10 -10.60 -0.18
C ARG A 55 16.52 -11.98 -0.52
N CYS A 56 15.26 -12.23 -0.16
CA CYS A 56 14.59 -13.48 -0.56
C CYS A 56 14.53 -13.61 -2.09
N GLY A 57 14.14 -12.56 -2.78
CA GLY A 57 14.06 -12.52 -4.23
C GLY A 57 15.40 -12.78 -4.91
N GLU A 58 16.47 -12.11 -4.45
CA GLU A 58 17.83 -12.31 -4.94
C GLU A 58 18.27 -13.77 -4.81
N SER A 59 18.04 -14.39 -3.65
CA SER A 59 18.40 -15.79 -3.42
C SER A 59 17.62 -16.78 -4.29
N CYS A 60 16.37 -16.43 -4.62
CA CYS A 60 15.48 -17.29 -5.42
C CYS A 60 15.55 -16.99 -6.93
N GLY A 61 16.05 -15.84 -7.33
CA GLY A 61 16.03 -15.38 -8.71
C GLY A 61 14.71 -14.76 -9.14
N VAL A 62 13.93 -14.24 -8.19
CA VAL A 62 12.65 -13.53 -8.43
C VAL A 62 12.85 -12.05 -8.10
N PRO A 63 12.91 -11.14 -9.08
CA PRO A 63 13.25 -9.75 -8.83
C PRO A 63 12.15 -8.99 -8.11
N LEU A 64 12.53 -8.19 -7.12
CA LEU A 64 11.68 -7.20 -6.45
C LEU A 64 12.24 -5.79 -6.69
N VAL A 65 11.54 -5.01 -7.49
CA VAL A 65 11.91 -3.64 -7.84
C VAL A 65 11.19 -2.65 -6.94
N VAL A 66 11.95 -1.72 -6.37
CA VAL A 66 11.40 -0.59 -5.59
C VAL A 66 11.33 0.63 -6.47
N LEU A 67 10.12 1.10 -6.76
CA LEU A 67 9.87 2.33 -7.51
C LEU A 67 9.61 3.47 -6.54
N LYS A 68 10.41 4.53 -6.62
CA LYS A 68 10.14 5.76 -5.88
C LYS A 68 9.01 6.54 -6.55
N SER A 69 8.04 6.94 -5.78
CA SER A 69 6.89 7.74 -6.21
C SER A 69 6.78 8.99 -5.33
N PRO A 70 6.67 10.18 -5.91
CA PRO A 70 6.86 11.44 -5.20
C PRO A 70 5.62 11.93 -4.44
N LEU A 71 4.74 11.04 -3.95
CA LEU A 71 3.49 11.46 -3.28
C LEU A 71 3.75 12.42 -2.12
N TYR A 72 4.68 12.07 -1.24
CA TYR A 72 4.99 12.90 -0.07
C TYR A 72 5.61 14.25 -0.47
N GLN A 73 6.58 14.22 -1.38
CA GLN A 73 7.25 15.42 -1.88
C GLN A 73 6.28 16.34 -2.63
N ASP A 74 5.44 15.77 -3.49
CA ASP A 74 4.42 16.51 -4.23
C ASP A 74 3.40 17.13 -3.29
N PHE A 75 3.03 16.41 -2.22
CA PHE A 75 2.15 16.93 -1.19
C PHE A 75 2.77 18.16 -0.53
N ILE A 76 3.96 18.02 0.06
CA ILE A 76 4.62 19.11 0.79
C ILE A 76 4.84 20.33 -0.10
N LYS A 77 5.26 20.12 -1.35
CA LYS A 77 5.55 21.20 -2.29
C LYS A 77 4.32 21.93 -2.80
N ASN A 78 3.24 21.22 -3.08
CA ASN A 78 2.10 21.76 -3.83
C ASN A 78 0.86 21.98 -2.97
N PHE A 79 0.90 21.64 -1.67
CA PHE A 79 -0.26 21.77 -0.81
C PHE A 79 -0.62 23.26 -0.63
N GLY A 80 -1.86 23.57 -0.90
CA GLY A 80 -2.40 24.96 -0.87
C GLY A 80 -2.18 25.76 -2.15
N GLU A 81 -1.34 25.29 -3.10
CA GLU A 81 -1.09 26.01 -4.36
C GLU A 81 -1.88 25.42 -5.55
N ARG A 82 -2.19 24.14 -5.51
CA ARG A 82 -2.91 23.45 -6.58
C ARG A 82 -4.00 22.57 -5.98
N ARG A 83 -5.07 22.36 -6.74
CA ARG A 83 -6.05 21.29 -6.51
C ARG A 83 -5.36 19.94 -6.76
N ALA A 84 -4.36 19.59 -5.97
CA ALA A 84 -3.43 18.55 -6.40
C ALA A 84 -3.57 17.27 -5.63
N ILE A 85 -4.42 17.12 -4.59
CA ILE A 85 -4.12 16.02 -3.71
C ILE A 85 -5.25 15.04 -3.59
N SER A 86 -4.95 13.95 -4.18
CA SER A 86 -5.62 12.67 -4.24
C SER A 86 -5.60 11.88 -2.92
N ILE A 87 -5.27 12.50 -1.79
CA ILE A 87 -5.23 11.85 -0.47
C ILE A 87 -6.61 12.00 0.18
N PRO A 88 -7.21 10.92 0.68
CA PRO A 88 -8.57 10.92 1.21
C PRO A 88 -8.65 11.49 2.64
N TRP A 89 -8.29 12.76 2.82
CA TRP A 89 -8.41 13.43 4.09
C TRP A 89 -9.82 13.38 4.64
N TRP A 90 -9.96 13.26 5.95
CA TRP A 90 -11.24 13.42 6.63
C TRP A 90 -11.64 14.88 6.64
N THR A 91 -12.89 15.18 6.33
CA THR A 91 -13.41 16.54 6.25
C THR A 91 -14.46 16.82 7.32
N LEU A 92 -14.47 18.05 7.81
CA LEU A 92 -15.48 18.58 8.72
C LEU A 92 -15.88 19.98 8.26
N LYS A 93 -17.14 20.21 7.98
CA LYS A 93 -17.69 21.53 7.68
C LYS A 93 -18.12 22.26 8.94
N GLU A 94 -18.30 23.57 8.85
CA GLU A 94 -18.80 24.40 9.95
C GLU A 94 -20.20 23.95 10.43
N ASP A 95 -21.04 23.46 9.52
CA ASP A 95 -22.36 22.89 9.85
C ASP A 95 -22.29 21.49 10.51
N GLY A 96 -21.09 20.97 10.76
CA GLY A 96 -20.86 19.66 11.35
C GLY A 96 -20.92 18.49 10.35
N HIS A 97 -21.11 18.74 9.05
CA HIS A 97 -21.12 17.67 8.04
C HIS A 97 -19.75 17.00 7.93
N LYS A 98 -19.78 15.67 7.99
CA LYS A 98 -18.59 14.79 7.99
C LYS A 98 -18.49 14.01 6.68
N SER A 99 -17.34 14.09 6.01
CA SER A 99 -17.07 13.36 4.76
C SER A 99 -15.60 12.97 4.65
N THR A 100 -15.20 12.48 3.48
CA THR A 100 -13.81 12.22 3.12
C THR A 100 -13.55 12.71 1.70
N MET A 101 -12.33 13.11 1.44
CA MET A 101 -11.89 13.41 0.08
C MET A 101 -11.76 12.15 -0.78
N PRO A 102 -11.85 12.27 -2.12
CA PRO A 102 -11.64 11.14 -3.03
C PRO A 102 -10.25 10.52 -2.86
N ARG A 103 -10.17 9.18 -2.96
CA ARG A 103 -8.94 8.42 -2.88
C ARG A 103 -8.37 8.15 -4.27
N ASN A 104 -7.53 9.03 -4.79
CA ASN A 104 -6.85 8.82 -6.07
C ASN A 104 -5.34 8.51 -5.92
N CYS A 105 -4.77 8.67 -4.72
CA CYS A 105 -3.34 8.44 -4.47
C CYS A 105 -2.87 7.04 -4.92
N THR A 106 -3.72 6.02 -4.83
CA THR A 106 -3.39 4.68 -5.32
C THR A 106 -3.25 4.66 -6.84
N ILE A 107 -4.16 5.31 -7.56
CA ILE A 107 -4.13 5.37 -9.04
C ILE A 107 -2.94 6.20 -9.50
N ASP A 108 -2.81 7.42 -8.97
CA ASP A 108 -1.84 8.40 -9.47
C ASP A 108 -0.39 8.03 -9.12
N TYR A 109 -0.17 7.56 -7.90
CA TYR A 109 1.16 7.35 -7.34
C TYR A 109 1.60 5.88 -7.20
N LYS A 110 0.72 4.92 -7.50
CA LYS A 110 1.08 3.49 -7.53
C LYS A 110 0.77 2.88 -8.90
N VAL A 111 -0.51 2.79 -9.28
CA VAL A 111 -0.93 2.09 -10.50
C VAL A 111 -0.31 2.72 -11.75
N ASN A 112 -0.38 4.04 -11.90
CA ASN A 112 0.19 4.76 -13.04
C ASN A 112 1.73 4.69 -13.07
N VAL A 113 2.38 4.66 -11.90
CA VAL A 113 3.84 4.52 -11.79
C VAL A 113 4.28 3.13 -12.25
N ILE A 114 3.58 2.07 -11.78
CA ILE A 114 3.84 0.69 -12.21
C ILE A 114 3.58 0.55 -13.71
N ALA A 115 2.47 1.07 -14.23
CA ALA A 115 2.15 1.01 -15.65
C ALA A 115 3.23 1.69 -16.53
N LYS A 116 3.75 2.83 -16.08
CA LYS A 116 4.87 3.50 -16.74
C LYS A 116 6.15 2.67 -16.72
N TYR A 117 6.47 2.07 -15.56
CA TYR A 117 7.63 1.21 -15.41
C TYR A 117 7.55 0.01 -16.38
N VAL A 118 6.43 -0.72 -16.37
CA VAL A 118 6.22 -1.85 -17.29
C VAL A 118 6.37 -1.37 -18.75
N ARG A 119 5.68 -0.29 -19.12
CA ARG A 119 5.68 0.22 -20.48
C ARG A 119 7.06 0.63 -20.96
N TRP A 120 7.82 1.35 -20.16
CA TRP A 120 9.08 1.95 -20.61
C TRP A 120 10.30 1.06 -20.38
N HIS A 121 10.34 0.37 -19.22
CA HIS A 121 11.52 -0.40 -18.83
C HIS A 121 11.42 -1.89 -19.18
N LEU A 122 10.22 -2.48 -19.14
CA LEU A 122 10.07 -3.90 -19.47
C LEU A 122 9.72 -4.09 -20.95
N LEU A 123 8.84 -3.25 -21.51
CA LEU A 123 8.39 -3.37 -22.90
C LEU A 123 9.16 -2.47 -23.89
N GLY A 124 10.04 -1.59 -23.41
CA GLY A 124 10.90 -0.75 -24.24
C GLY A 124 10.18 0.38 -25.00
N TYR A 125 8.96 0.76 -24.59
CA TYR A 125 8.24 1.86 -25.22
C TYR A 125 8.87 3.21 -24.91
N ARG A 126 8.84 4.12 -25.89
CA ARG A 126 9.14 5.54 -25.67
C ARG A 126 7.92 6.29 -25.13
N LYS A 127 8.14 7.44 -24.52
CA LYS A 127 7.07 8.35 -24.09
C LYS A 127 6.19 8.70 -25.29
N TYR A 128 4.87 8.65 -25.11
CA TYR A 128 3.85 8.89 -26.16
C TYR A 128 3.76 7.85 -27.30
N GLN A 129 4.60 6.84 -27.34
CA GLN A 129 4.50 5.79 -28.34
C GLN A 129 3.20 4.97 -28.13
N ARG A 130 2.47 4.71 -29.20
CA ARG A 130 1.24 3.90 -29.15
C ARG A 130 1.55 2.43 -28.82
N LEU A 131 0.72 1.80 -27.99
CA LEU A 131 0.84 0.37 -27.68
C LEU A 131 0.54 -0.48 -28.92
N ARG A 132 1.31 -1.56 -29.10
CA ARG A 132 1.04 -2.57 -30.12
C ARG A 132 -0.17 -3.42 -29.70
N LYS A 133 -0.89 -3.97 -30.67
CA LYS A 133 -2.03 -4.88 -30.37
C LYS A 133 -1.61 -6.09 -29.55
N ALA A 134 -0.40 -6.62 -29.78
CA ALA A 134 0.15 -7.75 -29.04
C ALA A 134 0.35 -7.47 -27.54
N ASP A 135 0.54 -6.20 -27.17
CA ASP A 135 0.74 -5.80 -25.76
C ASP A 135 -0.58 -5.40 -25.07
N LEU A 136 -1.71 -5.55 -25.74
CA LEU A 136 -3.04 -5.37 -25.15
C LEU A 136 -3.49 -6.69 -24.51
N LYS A 137 -3.83 -6.66 -23.20
CA LYS A 137 -4.22 -7.84 -22.41
C LYS A 137 -3.20 -8.99 -22.45
N GLY A 138 -1.92 -8.66 -22.66
CA GLY A 138 -0.83 -9.65 -22.73
C GLY A 138 -0.09 -9.85 -21.41
N HIS A 139 -0.31 -8.99 -20.40
CA HIS A 139 0.47 -8.99 -19.16
C HIS A 139 -0.43 -9.23 -17.94
N GLU A 140 -0.14 -10.28 -17.20
CA GLU A 140 -0.87 -10.57 -15.96
C GLU A 140 -0.34 -9.69 -14.82
N MET A 141 -1.26 -9.10 -14.05
CA MET A 141 -0.96 -8.37 -12.82
C MET A 141 -1.58 -9.11 -11.64
N HIS A 142 -0.77 -9.79 -10.87
CA HIS A 142 -1.21 -10.54 -9.71
C HIS A 142 -1.36 -9.60 -8.51
N MET A 143 -2.57 -9.55 -7.97
CA MET A 143 -2.94 -8.66 -6.87
C MET A 143 -3.07 -9.45 -5.56
N GLY A 144 -2.39 -8.99 -4.52
CA GLY A 144 -2.44 -9.62 -3.20
C GLY A 144 -3.71 -9.23 -2.44
N PHE A 145 -4.88 -9.67 -2.90
CA PHE A 145 -6.14 -9.58 -2.16
C PHE A 145 -6.46 -10.95 -1.56
N GLY A 146 -6.80 -11.00 -0.28
CA GLY A 146 -7.25 -12.22 0.38
C GLY A 146 -8.71 -12.55 0.08
N ALA A 147 -9.14 -13.75 0.44
CA ALA A 147 -10.48 -14.25 0.17
C ALA A 147 -11.60 -13.35 0.75
N GLU A 148 -11.32 -12.62 1.82
CA GLU A 148 -12.24 -11.65 2.41
C GLU A 148 -12.37 -10.33 1.63
N GLU A 149 -11.53 -10.12 0.61
CA GLU A 149 -11.48 -8.87 -0.16
C GLU A 149 -12.04 -9.01 -1.60
N THR A 150 -12.87 -10.00 -1.87
CA THR A 150 -13.44 -10.31 -3.20
C THR A 150 -14.10 -9.10 -3.87
N ARG A 151 -14.72 -8.19 -3.10
CA ARG A 151 -15.31 -6.95 -3.61
C ARG A 151 -14.31 -6.01 -4.30
N ARG A 152 -13.02 -6.19 -4.05
CA ARG A 152 -11.92 -5.42 -4.67
C ARG A 152 -11.43 -6.05 -5.97
N CYS A 153 -11.81 -7.29 -6.25
CA CYS A 153 -11.42 -8.02 -7.45
C CYS A 153 -12.17 -7.47 -8.66
N LYS A 154 -11.53 -6.58 -9.40
CA LYS A 154 -12.09 -5.93 -10.59
C LYS A 154 -11.13 -6.06 -11.75
N GLU A 155 -11.66 -5.96 -12.97
CA GLU A 155 -10.85 -5.86 -14.18
C GLU A 155 -9.91 -4.64 -14.10
N ASN A 156 -8.76 -4.75 -14.77
CA ASN A 156 -7.84 -3.65 -14.85
C ASN A 156 -8.34 -2.62 -15.88
N PRO A 157 -8.48 -1.34 -15.52
CA PRO A 157 -8.89 -0.31 -16.47
C PRO A 157 -7.81 -0.02 -17.53
N ASN A 158 -6.55 -0.39 -17.27
CA ASN A 158 -5.47 -0.27 -18.24
C ASN A 158 -5.47 -1.49 -19.15
N PRO A 159 -5.65 -1.32 -20.49
CA PRO A 159 -5.79 -2.43 -21.42
C PRO A 159 -4.53 -3.28 -21.61
N MET A 160 -3.38 -2.87 -21.04
CA MET A 160 -2.16 -3.69 -21.02
C MET A 160 -2.30 -4.90 -20.08
N PHE A 161 -3.10 -4.82 -19.02
CA PHE A 161 -3.07 -5.76 -17.92
C PHE A 161 -4.34 -6.60 -17.81
N ILE A 162 -4.15 -7.82 -17.36
CA ILE A 162 -5.19 -8.70 -16.84
C ILE A 162 -4.93 -8.89 -15.36
N ASN A 163 -5.86 -8.45 -14.50
CA ASN A 163 -5.74 -8.69 -13.07
C ASN A 163 -6.00 -10.17 -12.74
N LYS A 164 -5.16 -10.73 -11.89
CA LYS A 164 -5.28 -12.07 -11.31
C LYS A 164 -5.31 -11.99 -9.79
N PHE A 165 -6.05 -12.88 -9.15
CA PHE A 165 -6.27 -12.86 -7.71
C PHE A 165 -5.99 -14.23 -7.06
N PRO A 166 -4.76 -14.76 -7.13
CA PRO A 166 -4.46 -16.13 -6.73
C PRO A 166 -4.85 -16.46 -5.29
N LEU A 167 -4.67 -15.50 -4.35
CA LEU A 167 -5.06 -15.76 -2.95
C LEU A 167 -6.56 -15.92 -2.77
N VAL A 168 -7.37 -15.21 -3.55
CA VAL A 168 -8.84 -15.37 -3.56
C VAL A 168 -9.21 -16.71 -4.18
N GLU A 169 -8.58 -17.08 -5.29
CA GLU A 169 -8.81 -18.34 -5.98
C GLU A 169 -8.42 -19.55 -5.09
N MET A 170 -7.38 -19.41 -4.26
CA MET A 170 -6.97 -20.40 -3.27
C MET A 170 -7.78 -20.37 -1.96
N GLY A 171 -8.68 -19.41 -1.79
CA GLY A 171 -9.46 -19.24 -0.56
C GLY A 171 -8.65 -18.72 0.63
N LEU A 172 -7.43 -18.22 0.42
CA LEU A 172 -6.52 -17.78 1.48
C LEU A 172 -6.93 -16.41 2.03
N LYS A 173 -7.15 -16.36 3.33
CA LYS A 173 -7.45 -15.16 4.09
C LYS A 173 -6.18 -14.45 4.56
N ARG A 174 -6.35 -13.26 5.12
CA ARG A 174 -5.24 -12.48 5.69
C ARG A 174 -4.49 -13.25 6.77
N ALA A 175 -5.20 -13.95 7.65
CA ALA A 175 -4.60 -14.75 8.72
C ALA A 175 -3.71 -15.87 8.17
N ASP A 176 -4.18 -16.58 7.13
CA ASP A 176 -3.41 -17.66 6.48
C ASP A 176 -2.13 -17.13 5.85
N ASN A 177 -2.22 -16.00 5.16
CA ASN A 177 -1.07 -15.34 4.56
C ASN A 177 -0.06 -14.85 5.61
N TYR A 178 -0.55 -14.38 6.76
CA TYR A 178 0.32 -13.98 7.88
C TYR A 178 1.04 -15.19 8.47
N ALA A 179 0.31 -16.26 8.76
CA ALA A 179 0.88 -17.51 9.28
C ALA A 179 1.93 -18.06 8.31
N TYR A 180 1.61 -18.14 7.01
CA TYR A 180 2.54 -18.59 5.98
C TYR A 180 3.85 -17.79 5.98
N ILE A 181 3.78 -16.45 5.99
CA ILE A 181 4.98 -15.60 5.99
C ILE A 181 5.79 -15.82 7.27
N LYS A 182 5.13 -15.92 8.42
CA LYS A 182 5.79 -16.12 9.71
C LYS A 182 6.41 -17.49 9.83
N ASP A 183 5.65 -18.54 9.54
CA ASP A 183 6.04 -19.94 9.83
C ASP A 183 7.04 -20.47 8.81
N VAL A 184 6.89 -20.06 7.53
CA VAL A 184 7.78 -20.56 6.45
C VAL A 184 9.00 -19.66 6.26
N TRP A 185 8.87 -18.36 6.43
CA TRP A 185 9.92 -17.39 6.13
C TRP A 185 10.50 -16.67 7.35
N GLY A 186 9.92 -16.89 8.54
CA GLY A 186 10.39 -16.27 9.78
C GLY A 186 10.14 -14.77 9.87
N LEU A 187 9.31 -14.19 9.00
CA LEU A 187 9.06 -12.76 8.95
C LEU A 187 7.72 -12.40 9.60
N SER A 188 7.75 -11.68 10.72
CA SER A 188 6.57 -11.02 11.25
C SER A 188 6.27 -9.76 10.44
N THR A 189 5.11 -9.72 9.78
CA THR A 189 4.74 -8.60 8.91
C THR A 189 3.71 -7.69 9.57
N ARG A 190 3.77 -6.41 9.24
CA ARG A 190 2.72 -5.43 9.56
C ARG A 190 2.12 -4.89 8.26
N ALA A 191 0.92 -4.32 8.35
CA ALA A 191 0.28 -3.69 7.20
C ALA A 191 1.14 -2.57 6.63
N SER A 192 1.21 -2.49 5.31
CA SER A 192 1.93 -1.43 4.59
C SER A 192 0.95 -0.36 4.13
N ALA A 193 1.06 0.82 4.73
CA ALA A 193 0.42 2.04 4.26
C ALA A 193 1.36 3.20 4.62
N CYS A 194 1.35 4.29 3.82
CA CYS A 194 2.15 5.47 4.15
C CYS A 194 1.84 5.94 5.57
N THR A 195 2.84 6.45 6.29
CA THR A 195 2.72 6.83 7.69
C THR A 195 1.61 7.87 7.92
N PHE A 196 1.37 8.75 6.94
CA PHE A 196 0.32 9.78 7.00
C PHE A 196 -1.02 9.37 6.35
N CYS A 197 -1.26 8.08 6.13
CA CYS A 197 -2.49 7.63 5.49
C CYS A 197 -3.71 7.89 6.40
N PRO A 198 -4.74 8.63 5.94
CA PRO A 198 -5.92 8.91 6.76
C PRO A 198 -6.76 7.69 7.13
N TYR A 199 -6.51 6.55 6.47
CA TYR A 199 -7.19 5.30 6.79
C TYR A 199 -6.56 4.52 7.94
N HIS A 200 -5.45 5.01 8.50
CA HIS A 200 -4.98 4.49 9.77
C HIS A 200 -6.00 4.75 10.88
N ARG A 201 -6.07 3.86 11.83
CA ARG A 201 -6.83 4.04 13.06
C ARG A 201 -6.08 4.97 14.02
N ASN A 202 -6.79 5.60 14.95
CA ASN A 202 -6.18 6.50 15.92
C ASN A 202 -5.09 5.81 16.73
N TYR A 203 -5.28 4.54 17.05
CA TYR A 203 -4.28 3.72 17.72
C TYR A 203 -2.94 3.66 16.99
N PHE A 204 -2.92 3.67 15.66
CA PHE A 204 -1.67 3.72 14.89
C PHE A 204 -0.87 4.98 15.19
N PHE A 205 -1.53 6.13 15.27
CA PHE A 205 -0.86 7.40 15.58
C PHE A 205 -0.38 7.45 17.02
N GLN A 206 -1.13 6.85 17.96
CA GLN A 206 -0.68 6.68 19.34
C GLN A 206 0.57 5.80 19.42
N PHE A 207 0.57 4.67 18.69
CA PHE A 207 1.76 3.81 18.58
C PHE A 207 2.97 4.55 18.01
N LEU A 208 2.79 5.35 16.94
CA LEU A 208 3.88 6.16 16.40
C LEU A 208 4.44 7.13 17.45
N LYS A 209 3.56 7.80 18.19
CA LYS A 209 3.95 8.73 19.25
C LYS A 209 4.84 8.07 20.30
N GLU A 210 4.51 6.84 20.68
CA GLU A 210 5.22 6.09 21.71
C GLU A 210 6.49 5.40 21.24
N ASN A 211 6.51 4.88 20.00
CA ASN A 211 7.56 3.98 19.52
C ASN A 211 8.39 4.54 18.37
N GLU A 212 7.88 5.52 17.62
CA GLU A 212 8.52 6.11 16.44
C GLU A 212 8.32 7.65 16.45
N PRO A 213 8.85 8.36 17.47
CA PRO A 213 8.55 9.78 17.68
C PRO A 213 8.97 10.69 16.53
N GLU A 214 10.04 10.36 15.81
CA GLU A 214 10.45 11.11 14.61
C GLU A 214 9.42 11.00 13.49
N GLN A 215 8.91 9.78 13.25
CA GLN A 215 7.84 9.56 12.27
C GLN A 215 6.55 10.25 12.70
N PHE A 216 6.23 10.22 13.98
CA PHE A 216 5.07 10.93 14.52
C PHE A 216 5.19 12.44 14.30
N ALA A 217 6.37 13.04 14.55
CA ALA A 217 6.62 14.46 14.30
C ALA A 217 6.39 14.84 12.83
N HIS A 218 6.84 14.01 11.88
CA HIS A 218 6.56 14.23 10.46
C HIS A 218 5.06 14.21 10.14
N VAL A 219 4.31 13.30 10.73
CA VAL A 219 2.87 13.20 10.48
C VAL A 219 2.12 14.36 11.14
N VAL A 220 2.53 14.78 12.34
CA VAL A 220 2.01 15.99 13.00
C VAL A 220 2.24 17.23 12.14
N HIS A 221 3.43 17.40 11.58
CA HIS A 221 3.70 18.52 10.67
C HIS A 221 2.73 18.52 9.45
N ILE A 222 2.47 17.35 8.85
CA ILE A 222 1.47 17.25 7.78
C ILE A 222 0.07 17.64 8.28
N ASP A 223 -0.31 17.14 9.45
CA ASP A 223 -1.61 17.42 10.07
C ASP A 223 -1.80 18.92 10.39
N GLU A 224 -0.73 19.63 10.75
CA GLU A 224 -0.73 21.08 10.95
C GLU A 224 -0.82 21.83 9.62
N LEU A 225 -0.07 21.44 8.60
CA LEU A 225 -0.16 22.02 7.27
C LEU A 225 -1.59 21.95 6.70
N LEU A 226 -2.34 20.89 6.99
CA LEU A 226 -3.72 20.75 6.55
C LEU A 226 -4.63 21.85 7.09
N ARG A 227 -4.32 22.43 8.26
CA ARG A 227 -5.09 23.51 8.90
C ARG A 227 -4.58 24.90 8.56
N ASP A 228 -3.26 25.08 8.51
CA ASP A 228 -2.65 26.39 8.25
C ASP A 228 -2.93 26.87 6.83
N LYS A 229 -3.00 25.96 5.89
CA LYS A 229 -3.34 26.24 4.51
C LYS A 229 -4.78 25.87 4.25
N THR A 230 -5.71 26.56 4.90
CA THR A 230 -7.14 26.39 4.63
C THR A 230 -7.39 26.39 3.14
N PRO A 231 -7.95 25.32 2.58
CA PRO A 231 -8.19 25.24 1.14
C PRO A 231 -9.06 26.43 0.73
N LYS A 232 -8.57 27.19 -0.23
CA LYS A 232 -9.37 28.27 -0.83
C LYS A 232 -10.57 27.69 -1.52
N PRO A 233 -11.69 28.43 -1.65
CA PRO A 233 -12.87 27.96 -2.36
C PRO A 233 -12.50 27.20 -3.65
N PRO A 234 -13.17 26.09 -3.99
CA PRO A 234 -14.48 25.68 -3.47
C PRO A 234 -14.46 24.74 -2.23
N MET A 235 -13.33 24.55 -1.54
CA MET A 235 -13.29 23.74 -0.33
C MET A 235 -13.61 24.58 0.90
N ASP A 236 -14.70 24.21 1.57
CA ASP A 236 -15.28 24.87 2.73
C ASP A 236 -15.19 24.01 4.01
N SER A 237 -14.23 23.10 4.07
CA SER A 237 -14.15 22.10 5.13
C SER A 237 -12.75 22.04 5.70
N ASP A 238 -12.65 21.89 7.02
CA ASP A 238 -11.41 21.53 7.69
C ASP A 238 -10.97 20.12 7.31
N LEU A 239 -9.65 19.92 7.18
CA LEU A 239 -9.04 18.66 6.81
C LEU A 239 -8.30 18.04 7.99
N PHE A 240 -8.43 16.71 8.12
CA PHE A 240 -7.81 15.95 9.20
C PHE A 240 -7.20 14.65 8.69
N ILE A 241 -6.09 14.25 9.28
CA ILE A 241 -5.53 12.92 9.11
C ILE A 241 -6.35 11.91 9.91
N SER A 242 -6.67 12.25 11.16
CA SER A 242 -7.42 11.38 12.05
C SER A 242 -8.89 11.25 11.64
N ARG A 243 -9.39 10.00 11.67
CA ARG A 243 -10.81 9.68 11.44
C ARG A 243 -11.74 10.35 12.45
N SER A 244 -11.27 10.58 13.68
CA SER A 244 -12.02 11.29 14.72
C SER A 244 -12.17 12.79 14.44
N ARG A 245 -11.45 13.32 13.43
CA ARG A 245 -11.39 14.75 13.10
C ARG A 245 -10.88 15.58 14.28
N LYS A 246 -9.90 15.03 14.99
CA LYS A 246 -9.10 15.71 16.00
C LYS A 246 -7.69 15.91 15.45
N ARG A 247 -7.00 16.93 15.94
CA ARG A 247 -5.57 17.10 15.68
C ARG A 247 -4.83 15.87 16.25
N LEU A 248 -3.79 15.43 15.55
CA LEU A 248 -3.03 14.26 16.01
C LEU A 248 -2.40 14.47 17.39
N VAL A 249 -2.00 15.71 17.70
CA VAL A 249 -1.44 16.06 19.02
C VAL A 249 -2.46 15.96 20.16
N ASP A 250 -3.75 16.13 19.85
CA ASP A 250 -4.86 16.11 20.81
C ASP A 250 -5.48 14.72 20.95
N LEU A 251 -4.98 13.72 20.22
CA LEU A 251 -5.44 12.34 20.38
C LEU A 251 -5.04 11.80 21.76
N CYS A 252 -6.01 11.27 22.46
CA CYS A 252 -5.82 10.65 23.76
C CYS A 252 -6.17 9.13 23.70
N PRO A 253 -5.80 8.34 24.72
CA PRO A 253 -6.11 6.91 24.75
C PRO A 253 -7.61 6.59 24.60
N ALA A 254 -8.50 7.47 25.08
CA ALA A 254 -9.95 7.30 24.92
C ALA A 254 -10.43 7.40 23.46
N ASP A 255 -9.66 8.05 22.58
CA ASP A 255 -9.93 8.12 21.14
C ASP A 255 -9.46 6.86 20.40
N CYS A 256 -8.73 5.99 21.07
CA CYS A 256 -8.02 4.83 20.51
C CYS A 256 -8.71 3.51 20.88
N ASN A 257 -10.04 3.49 20.96
CA ASN A 257 -10.86 2.30 21.26
C ASN A 257 -10.81 1.21 20.17
N ASP A 258 -9.70 1.13 19.46
CA ASP A 258 -9.48 0.21 18.36
C ASP A 258 -8.88 -1.13 18.85
N ALA A 259 -9.11 -1.50 20.12
CA ALA A 259 -8.64 -2.75 20.74
C ALA A 259 -9.10 -4.04 20.01
N GLU A 260 -10.01 -3.90 19.04
CA GLU A 260 -10.47 -5.00 18.17
C GLU A 260 -9.44 -5.44 17.13
N TYR A 261 -8.28 -4.80 17.04
CA TYR A 261 -7.27 -5.04 16.00
C TYR A 261 -6.01 -5.72 16.50
N PHE A 262 -6.14 -6.59 17.46
CA PHE A 262 -5.10 -7.56 17.76
C PHE A 262 -5.24 -8.75 16.82
N ASP A 263 -4.12 -9.25 16.30
CA ASP A 263 -4.13 -10.45 15.50
C ASP A 263 -4.47 -11.68 16.37
N TYR A 264 -4.66 -12.79 15.68
CA TYR A 264 -4.92 -14.11 16.26
C TYR A 264 -3.90 -14.54 17.34
N HIS A 265 -2.76 -13.88 17.44
CA HIS A 265 -1.65 -14.14 18.36
C HIS A 265 -1.43 -13.01 19.37
N GLY A 266 -2.39 -12.09 19.53
CA GLY A 266 -2.25 -10.92 20.39
C GLY A 266 -1.28 -9.88 19.84
N GLN A 267 -0.85 -10.00 18.57
CA GLN A 267 -0.06 -8.99 17.90
C GLN A 267 -0.98 -8.01 17.19
N GLN A 268 -0.68 -6.73 17.34
CA GLN A 268 -1.45 -5.68 16.68
C GLN A 268 -1.43 -5.85 15.17
N ILE A 269 -2.56 -6.21 14.59
CA ILE A 269 -2.76 -6.07 13.16
C ILE A 269 -3.12 -4.61 12.90
N TRP A 270 -2.19 -3.89 12.31
CA TRP A 270 -2.46 -2.60 11.72
C TRP A 270 -3.36 -2.77 10.50
N ASN A 271 -4.65 -2.97 10.73
CA ASN A 271 -5.63 -2.94 9.68
C ASN A 271 -5.95 -1.49 9.38
N GLY A 272 -5.13 -0.88 8.55
CA GLY A 272 -5.36 0.46 8.06
C GLY A 272 -6.55 0.59 7.09
N PHE A 273 -7.47 -0.40 7.06
CA PHE A 273 -8.61 -0.33 6.15
C PHE A 273 -9.82 -1.02 6.74
#